data_3799af6565004cce905c430c45a749d9
#
_entry.id   3799af6565004cce905c430c45a749d9
#
_cell.length_a   1.000
_cell.length_b   1.000
_cell.length_c   1.000
_cell.angle_alpha   90.00
_cell.angle_beta   90.00
_cell.angle_gamma   90.00
#
_symmetry.space_group_name_H-M   'P 1'
#
loop_
_entity.id
_entity.type
_entity.pdbx_description
1 polymer ?
#
loop_
_entity_poly.entity_id
_entity_poly.type
_entity_poly.pdbx_seq_one_letter_code
_entity_poly.pdbx_strand_id
1 'polypeptide(L)'
;MRRIALFVAIVTSIVAAPAVAEDPFVPKVAIAYDIGFFGDNSYNDAVHAAVQLAQKKYKLYEPFLREVPTAGTVLDRTTRLRFLAKNGYTLIVTVGSGYRDIVRRVSMEYPATQFALINDNSLSQLNISNIYFNEGNEAFLAGVVAAASSKTKRVAVIAANNEIVDSFTRGVAFTKANVNPVALSFNGDANLLTKDLQGVDAIYSLWDKDNSVMQIADLLKIKVIARAPDQYFASIKSVQNNVIAIVRKDLAKPIDELFNYALQDRALIEIVDEKRGIFGKEYNVKNRSITLTLLGKPSPNLKKKVASAVSYLSK
;
A
#
# COMPACT_ATOMS: atom_id res chain seq x y z
N MET A 1 10.18 93.74 5.86
CA MET A 1 10.42 92.69 4.84
C MET A 1 9.96 91.37 5.42
N ARG A 2 8.72 90.93 5.03
CA ARG A 2 8.16 89.66 5.48
C ARG A 2 8.42 88.61 4.40
N ARG A 3 9.15 87.54 4.73
CA ARG A 3 9.40 86.37 3.85
C ARG A 3 8.22 85.41 4.02
N ILE A 4 7.45 85.19 2.95
CA ILE A 4 6.42 84.18 2.87
C ILE A 4 7.11 82.89 2.41
N ALA A 5 7.10 81.85 3.24
CA ALA A 5 7.53 80.53 2.90
C ALA A 5 6.36 79.75 2.30
N LEU A 6 6.50 79.33 1.05
CA LEU A 6 5.52 78.53 0.32
C LEU A 6 5.76 77.05 0.66
N PHE A 7 4.88 76.38 1.38
CA PHE A 7 4.92 74.93 1.59
C PHE A 7 4.18 74.25 0.40
N VAL A 8 4.96 73.52 -0.42
CA VAL A 8 4.40 72.64 -1.44
C VAL A 8 4.17 71.28 -0.81
N ALA A 9 2.93 70.89 -0.59
CA ALA A 9 2.54 69.56 -0.14
C ALA A 9 2.49 68.62 -1.39
N ILE A 10 3.43 67.71 -1.48
CA ILE A 10 3.39 66.63 -2.47
C ILE A 10 2.44 65.53 -1.95
N VAL A 11 1.25 65.43 -2.56
CA VAL A 11 0.32 64.31 -2.33
C VAL A 11 0.75 63.19 -3.22
N THR A 12 1.46 62.19 -2.66
CA THR A 12 1.70 60.90 -3.32
C THR A 12 0.45 60.06 -3.24
N SER A 13 -0.31 59.98 -4.32
CA SER A 13 -1.41 59.01 -4.50
C SER A 13 -0.81 57.60 -4.65
N ILE A 14 -0.91 56.80 -3.60
CA ILE A 14 -0.65 55.36 -3.68
C ILE A 14 -1.78 54.73 -4.49
N VAL A 15 -1.51 54.45 -5.75
CA VAL A 15 -2.42 53.60 -6.57
C VAL A 15 -2.25 52.18 -6.05
N ALA A 16 -3.18 51.73 -5.22
CA ALA A 16 -3.31 50.35 -4.83
C ALA A 16 -3.60 49.53 -6.12
N ALA A 17 -2.64 48.72 -6.56
CA ALA A 17 -2.90 47.74 -7.61
C ALA A 17 -4.05 46.81 -7.14
N PRO A 18 -5.02 46.52 -8.01
CA PRO A 18 -6.06 45.54 -7.66
C PRO A 18 -5.37 44.24 -7.27
N ALA A 19 -5.66 43.75 -6.07
CA ALA A 19 -5.26 42.40 -5.68
C ALA A 19 -5.92 41.46 -6.69
N VAL A 20 -5.10 40.80 -7.50
CA VAL A 20 -5.57 39.69 -8.34
C VAL A 20 -6.04 38.63 -7.34
N ALA A 21 -7.34 38.43 -7.24
CA ALA A 21 -7.88 37.33 -6.47
C ALA A 21 -7.31 36.05 -7.08
N GLU A 22 -6.49 35.32 -6.33
CA GLU A 22 -6.06 34.00 -6.73
C GLU A 22 -7.33 33.17 -6.92
N ASP A 23 -7.43 32.49 -8.06
CA ASP A 23 -8.52 31.56 -8.30
C ASP A 23 -8.59 30.56 -7.14
N PRO A 24 -9.78 30.30 -6.59
CA PRO A 24 -9.88 29.40 -5.45
C PRO A 24 -9.30 28.02 -5.82
N PHE A 25 -8.41 27.50 -4.97
CA PHE A 25 -7.83 26.18 -5.15
C PHE A 25 -8.95 25.13 -5.25
N VAL A 26 -8.99 24.42 -6.38
CA VAL A 26 -9.96 23.35 -6.64
C VAL A 26 -9.22 22.03 -6.76
N PRO A 27 -9.27 21.16 -5.73
CA PRO A 27 -8.60 19.88 -5.76
C PRO A 27 -9.22 18.97 -6.82
N LYS A 28 -8.35 18.35 -7.63
CA LYS A 28 -8.73 17.28 -8.55
C LYS A 28 -7.88 16.05 -8.27
N VAL A 29 -8.53 14.93 -7.97
CA VAL A 29 -7.88 13.67 -7.62
C VAL A 29 -8.11 12.64 -8.72
N ALA A 30 -7.05 11.95 -9.14
CA ALA A 30 -7.17 10.81 -10.05
C ALA A 30 -6.55 9.57 -9.44
N ILE A 31 -7.16 8.42 -9.75
CA ILE A 31 -6.63 7.10 -9.40
C ILE A 31 -6.31 6.39 -10.71
N ALA A 32 -5.05 6.01 -10.93
CA ALA A 32 -4.60 5.29 -12.12
C ALA A 32 -4.25 3.85 -11.75
N TYR A 33 -5.03 2.91 -12.27
CA TYR A 33 -4.84 1.49 -12.06
C TYR A 33 -3.85 0.90 -13.05
N ASP A 34 -3.04 -0.09 -12.63
CA ASP A 34 -1.99 -0.67 -13.45
C ASP A 34 -2.57 -1.53 -14.59
N ILE A 35 -2.79 -2.80 -14.37
CA ILE A 35 -3.31 -3.73 -15.38
C ILE A 35 -4.77 -4.02 -15.08
N GLY A 36 -5.60 -3.81 -16.10
CA GLY A 36 -7.04 -3.98 -15.94
C GLY A 36 -7.71 -2.80 -15.25
N PHE A 37 -8.81 -3.09 -14.57
CA PHE A 37 -9.62 -2.12 -13.86
C PHE A 37 -10.25 -2.83 -12.66
N PHE A 38 -11.56 -2.65 -12.42
CA PHE A 38 -12.25 -3.38 -11.36
C PHE A 38 -12.51 -4.84 -11.76
N GLY A 39 -12.68 -5.71 -10.76
CA GLY A 39 -12.98 -7.12 -10.93
C GLY A 39 -11.78 -8.04 -10.82
N ASP A 40 -10.62 -7.50 -10.33
CA ASP A 40 -9.44 -8.32 -10.06
C ASP A 40 -9.57 -9.11 -8.75
N ASN A 41 -10.55 -8.76 -7.91
CA ASN A 41 -10.73 -9.27 -6.55
C ASN A 41 -9.45 -9.20 -5.68
N SER A 42 -8.61 -8.23 -5.97
CA SER A 42 -7.33 -8.00 -5.35
C SER A 42 -7.13 -6.49 -5.11
N TYR A 43 -5.99 -5.96 -5.51
CA TYR A 43 -5.59 -4.58 -5.21
C TYR A 43 -6.50 -3.52 -5.83
N ASN A 44 -6.88 -3.67 -7.10
CA ASN A 44 -7.71 -2.67 -7.76
C ASN A 44 -9.08 -2.55 -7.09
N ASP A 45 -9.72 -3.68 -6.79
CA ASP A 45 -11.01 -3.71 -6.08
C ASP A 45 -10.89 -3.12 -4.67
N ALA A 46 -9.80 -3.41 -3.95
CA ALA A 46 -9.58 -2.90 -2.62
C ALA A 46 -9.34 -1.37 -2.61
N VAL A 47 -8.58 -0.86 -3.58
CA VAL A 47 -8.39 0.59 -3.77
C VAL A 47 -9.70 1.25 -4.19
N HIS A 48 -10.43 0.66 -5.14
CA HIS A 48 -11.72 1.20 -5.57
C HIS A 48 -12.71 1.31 -4.40
N ALA A 49 -12.82 0.27 -3.57
CA ALA A 49 -13.67 0.31 -2.38
C ALA A 49 -13.26 1.43 -1.40
N ALA A 50 -11.95 1.63 -1.21
CA ALA A 50 -11.42 2.73 -0.41
C ALA A 50 -11.73 4.10 -1.00
N VAL A 51 -11.61 4.25 -2.32
CA VAL A 51 -11.95 5.48 -3.06
C VAL A 51 -13.43 5.80 -2.93
N GLN A 52 -14.32 4.81 -3.03
CA GLN A 52 -15.76 5.02 -2.83
C GLN A 52 -16.10 5.51 -1.43
N LEU A 53 -15.40 5.03 -0.39
CA LEU A 53 -15.56 5.52 0.98
C LEU A 53 -15.12 7.00 1.09
N ALA A 54 -13.94 7.33 0.54
CA ALA A 54 -13.43 8.69 0.52
C ALA A 54 -14.34 9.63 -0.30
N GLN A 55 -14.82 9.18 -1.46
CA GLN A 55 -15.77 9.92 -2.30
C GLN A 55 -17.02 10.34 -1.53
N LYS A 56 -17.64 9.42 -0.78
CA LYS A 56 -18.80 9.70 0.06
C LYS A 56 -18.48 10.68 1.19
N LYS A 57 -17.33 10.50 1.84
CA LYS A 57 -16.90 11.31 2.97
C LYS A 57 -16.64 12.76 2.55
N TYR A 58 -15.90 12.93 1.47
CA TYR A 58 -15.45 14.25 0.99
C TYR A 58 -16.34 14.87 -0.07
N LYS A 59 -17.37 14.15 -0.54
CA LYS A 59 -18.32 14.59 -1.59
C LYS A 59 -17.60 15.00 -2.88
N LEU A 60 -16.52 14.30 -3.21
CA LEU A 60 -15.72 14.57 -4.40
C LEU A 60 -16.17 13.64 -5.54
N TYR A 61 -16.71 14.22 -6.62
CA TYR A 61 -17.29 13.51 -7.76
C TYR A 61 -16.68 14.02 -9.07
N GLU A 62 -16.99 13.38 -10.20
CA GLU A 62 -16.61 13.87 -11.52
C GLU A 62 -17.03 15.34 -11.70
N PRO A 63 -16.20 16.22 -12.25
CA PRO A 63 -14.88 15.96 -12.86
C PRO A 63 -13.70 16.05 -11.87
N PHE A 64 -13.95 16.21 -10.58
CA PHE A 64 -12.92 16.42 -9.55
C PHE A 64 -12.33 15.12 -9.00
N LEU A 65 -13.00 13.99 -9.21
CA LEU A 65 -12.49 12.66 -8.92
C LEU A 65 -12.62 11.80 -10.18
N ARG A 66 -11.52 11.16 -10.59
CA ARG A 66 -11.51 10.27 -11.75
C ARG A 66 -10.72 8.99 -11.50
N GLU A 67 -11.31 7.88 -11.84
CA GLU A 67 -10.66 6.57 -11.85
C GLU A 67 -10.33 6.16 -13.28
N VAL A 68 -9.05 5.80 -13.55
CA VAL A 68 -8.54 5.60 -14.90
C VAL A 68 -7.93 4.21 -15.04
N PRO A 69 -8.50 3.34 -15.87
CA PRO A 69 -7.90 2.06 -16.23
C PRO A 69 -6.71 2.27 -17.18
N THR A 70 -5.79 1.32 -17.21
CA THR A 70 -4.72 1.27 -18.20
C THR A 70 -4.62 -0.08 -18.88
N ALA A 71 -4.04 -0.08 -20.09
CA ALA A 71 -3.72 -1.29 -20.82
C ALA A 71 -2.44 -1.98 -20.34
N GLY A 72 -1.79 -1.44 -19.28
CA GLY A 72 -0.60 -2.03 -18.69
C GLY A 72 0.70 -1.81 -19.47
N THR A 73 0.70 -1.05 -20.57
CA THR A 73 1.93 -0.71 -21.30
C THR A 73 2.59 0.56 -20.74
N VAL A 74 3.92 0.67 -20.87
CA VAL A 74 4.66 1.88 -20.49
C VAL A 74 4.12 3.12 -21.19
N LEU A 75 3.79 3.00 -22.48
CA LEU A 75 3.24 4.09 -23.28
C LEU A 75 1.88 4.55 -22.75
N ASP A 76 0.96 3.62 -22.52
CA ASP A 76 -0.39 3.95 -22.04
C ASP A 76 -0.35 4.59 -20.67
N ARG A 77 0.36 3.98 -19.69
CA ARG A 77 0.54 4.56 -18.34
C ARG A 77 1.12 5.97 -18.40
N THR A 78 2.19 6.17 -19.20
CA THR A 78 2.85 7.48 -19.34
C THR A 78 1.90 8.52 -19.93
N THR A 79 1.18 8.17 -21.00
CA THR A 79 0.24 9.06 -21.67
C THR A 79 -0.89 9.47 -20.71
N ARG A 80 -1.42 8.54 -19.93
CA ARG A 80 -2.50 8.83 -18.99
C ARG A 80 -2.05 9.72 -17.84
N LEU A 81 -0.88 9.47 -17.23
CA LEU A 81 -0.39 10.34 -16.17
C LEU A 81 -0.12 11.76 -16.67
N ARG A 82 0.51 11.91 -17.84
CA ARG A 82 0.71 13.22 -18.47
C ARG A 82 -0.61 13.93 -18.78
N PHE A 83 -1.59 13.19 -19.31
CA PHE A 83 -2.92 13.73 -19.56
C PHE A 83 -3.56 14.26 -18.27
N LEU A 84 -3.54 13.48 -17.20
CA LEU A 84 -4.11 13.88 -15.91
C LEU A 84 -3.40 15.12 -15.35
N ALA A 85 -2.06 15.11 -15.28
CA ALA A 85 -1.29 16.25 -14.80
C ALA A 85 -1.53 17.52 -15.64
N LYS A 86 -1.54 17.40 -16.98
CA LYS A 86 -1.82 18.51 -17.89
C LYS A 86 -3.23 19.08 -17.73
N ASN A 87 -4.20 18.28 -17.31
CA ASN A 87 -5.60 18.69 -17.10
C ASN A 87 -5.88 19.13 -15.66
N GLY A 88 -4.84 19.47 -14.89
CA GLY A 88 -4.95 20.10 -13.59
C GLY A 88 -5.37 19.15 -12.46
N TYR A 89 -5.10 17.84 -12.59
CA TYR A 89 -5.24 16.94 -11.45
C TYR A 89 -4.11 17.23 -10.46
N THR A 90 -4.49 17.65 -9.26
CA THR A 90 -3.57 18.09 -8.21
C THR A 90 -2.95 16.92 -7.46
N LEU A 91 -3.67 15.79 -7.37
CA LEU A 91 -3.18 14.50 -6.86
C LEU A 91 -3.47 13.37 -7.85
N ILE A 92 -2.45 12.59 -8.18
CA ILE A 92 -2.58 11.37 -8.99
C ILE A 92 -2.07 10.18 -8.17
N VAL A 93 -2.99 9.32 -7.72
CA VAL A 93 -2.66 8.08 -7.01
C VAL A 93 -2.46 6.96 -8.03
N THR A 94 -1.33 6.29 -7.98
CA THR A 94 -1.01 5.18 -8.87
C THR A 94 -1.02 3.85 -8.12
N VAL A 95 -1.65 2.86 -8.71
CA VAL A 95 -1.85 1.53 -8.12
C VAL A 95 -1.11 0.50 -8.95
N GLY A 96 -0.12 -0.15 -8.32
CA GLY A 96 0.67 -1.19 -8.96
C GLY A 96 2.12 -0.81 -9.27
N SER A 97 3.00 -1.81 -9.20
CA SER A 97 4.46 -1.65 -9.36
C SER A 97 4.87 -1.18 -10.76
N GLY A 98 4.04 -1.39 -11.78
CA GLY A 98 4.29 -0.94 -13.15
C GLY A 98 4.37 0.58 -13.30
N TYR A 99 3.91 1.33 -12.31
CA TYR A 99 3.99 2.79 -12.32
C TYR A 99 5.31 3.38 -11.81
N ARG A 100 6.15 2.64 -11.09
CA ARG A 100 7.34 3.18 -10.42
C ARG A 100 8.19 4.09 -11.31
N ASP A 101 8.70 3.56 -12.42
CA ASP A 101 9.60 4.33 -13.30
C ASP A 101 8.86 5.43 -14.09
N ILE A 102 7.57 5.28 -14.28
CA ILE A 102 6.73 6.26 -14.95
C ILE A 102 6.47 7.43 -14.03
N VAL A 103 6.07 7.18 -12.77
CA VAL A 103 5.89 8.23 -11.75
C VAL A 103 7.18 8.99 -11.54
N ARG A 104 8.34 8.30 -11.44
CA ARG A 104 9.65 8.95 -11.34
C ARG A 104 9.89 9.99 -12.43
N ARG A 105 9.55 9.67 -13.68
CA ARG A 105 9.74 10.60 -14.82
C ARG A 105 8.69 11.70 -14.83
N VAL A 106 7.42 11.32 -14.78
CA VAL A 106 6.32 12.27 -14.94
C VAL A 106 6.25 13.28 -13.81
N SER A 107 6.61 12.89 -12.58
CA SER A 107 6.66 13.82 -11.44
C SER A 107 7.67 14.96 -11.64
N MET A 108 8.79 14.70 -12.33
CA MET A 108 9.76 15.74 -12.68
C MET A 108 9.25 16.68 -13.81
N GLU A 109 8.40 16.17 -14.69
CA GLU A 109 7.79 16.98 -15.77
C GLU A 109 6.67 17.88 -15.23
N TYR A 110 6.03 17.48 -14.13
CA TYR A 110 4.89 18.19 -13.53
C TYR A 110 5.08 18.42 -12.03
N PRO A 111 6.01 19.31 -11.64
CA PRO A 111 6.37 19.52 -10.24
C PRO A 111 5.24 20.08 -9.37
N ALA A 112 4.23 20.72 -9.96
CA ALA A 112 3.04 21.21 -9.26
C ALA A 112 1.99 20.12 -8.99
N THR A 113 2.11 18.93 -9.63
CA THR A 113 1.21 17.80 -9.40
C THR A 113 1.80 16.91 -8.31
N GLN A 114 1.00 16.57 -7.32
CA GLN A 114 1.35 15.56 -6.32
C GLN A 114 1.05 14.15 -6.87
N PHE A 115 1.96 13.23 -6.63
CA PHE A 115 1.79 11.83 -6.96
C PHE A 115 1.80 10.98 -5.70
N ALA A 116 1.04 9.89 -5.70
CA ALA A 116 1.16 8.86 -4.67
C ALA A 116 1.38 7.50 -5.36
N LEU A 117 2.28 6.69 -4.80
CA LEU A 117 2.57 5.35 -5.30
C LEU A 117 2.22 4.35 -4.20
N ILE A 118 1.22 3.50 -4.49
CA ILE A 118 0.73 2.50 -3.53
C ILE A 118 1.70 1.31 -3.47
N ASN A 119 2.03 0.92 -2.23
CA ASN A 119 2.90 -0.20 -1.89
C ASN A 119 4.34 -0.08 -2.44
N ASP A 120 4.89 1.12 -2.35
CA ASP A 120 6.27 1.42 -2.76
C ASP A 120 6.97 2.32 -1.72
N ASN A 121 8.30 2.20 -1.64
CA ASN A 121 9.17 3.02 -0.78
C ASN A 121 10.49 3.34 -1.48
N SER A 122 10.47 3.53 -2.80
CA SER A 122 11.70 3.63 -3.57
C SER A 122 11.95 5.00 -4.23
N LEU A 123 10.96 5.89 -4.25
CA LEU A 123 11.04 7.16 -4.96
C LEU A 123 11.30 8.32 -3.99
N SER A 124 12.25 9.22 -4.35
CA SER A 124 12.74 10.30 -3.49
C SER A 124 12.33 11.71 -3.93
N GLN A 125 11.48 11.87 -4.96
CA GLN A 125 11.01 13.18 -5.38
C GLN A 125 10.01 13.77 -4.36
N LEU A 126 10.13 15.07 -4.07
CA LEU A 126 9.33 15.76 -3.05
C LEU A 126 7.84 15.82 -3.35
N ASN A 127 7.46 15.74 -4.62
CA ASN A 127 6.05 15.66 -5.03
C ASN A 127 5.53 14.23 -5.17
N ILE A 128 6.20 13.27 -4.51
CA ILE A 128 5.76 11.87 -4.46
C ILE A 128 5.54 11.45 -3.01
N SER A 129 4.34 10.99 -2.71
CA SER A 129 4.01 10.32 -1.44
C SER A 129 4.10 8.80 -1.64
N ASN A 130 5.15 8.18 -1.12
CA ASN A 130 5.24 6.71 -1.10
C ASN A 130 4.31 6.16 -0.03
N ILE A 131 3.39 5.29 -0.41
CA ILE A 131 2.48 4.60 0.50
C ILE A 131 3.04 3.20 0.71
N TYR A 132 3.76 3.01 1.80
CA TYR A 132 4.49 1.77 2.09
C TYR A 132 3.82 0.96 3.20
N PHE A 133 3.49 -0.30 2.90
CA PHE A 133 3.05 -1.23 3.92
C PHE A 133 4.24 -2.07 4.41
N ASN A 134 4.41 -2.16 5.74
CA ASN A 134 5.50 -2.93 6.34
C ASN A 134 5.24 -4.45 6.24
N GLU A 135 5.62 -5.04 5.11
CA GLU A 135 5.44 -6.48 4.85
C GLU A 135 6.22 -7.36 5.83
N GLY A 136 7.27 -6.84 6.48
CA GLY A 136 7.94 -7.52 7.58
C GLY A 136 7.01 -7.74 8.78
N ASN A 137 6.11 -6.81 9.08
CA ASN A 137 5.07 -7.00 10.10
C ASN A 137 4.09 -8.11 9.71
N GLU A 138 3.70 -8.17 8.44
CA GLU A 138 2.82 -9.24 7.92
C GLU A 138 3.49 -10.60 8.09
N ALA A 139 4.74 -10.73 7.63
CA ALA A 139 5.51 -11.96 7.71
C ALA A 139 5.74 -12.41 9.15
N PHE A 140 6.03 -11.47 10.06
CA PHE A 140 6.17 -11.76 11.48
C PHE A 140 4.88 -12.37 12.06
N LEU A 141 3.73 -11.73 11.83
CA LEU A 141 2.43 -12.23 12.28
C LEU A 141 2.11 -13.60 11.66
N ALA A 142 2.42 -13.79 10.39
CA ALA A 142 2.24 -15.07 9.70
C ALA A 142 3.11 -16.17 10.33
N GLY A 143 4.37 -15.88 10.67
CA GLY A 143 5.27 -16.80 11.37
C GLY A 143 4.74 -17.22 12.74
N VAL A 144 4.16 -16.28 13.50
CA VAL A 144 3.50 -16.58 14.79
C VAL A 144 2.32 -17.54 14.59
N VAL A 145 1.45 -17.29 13.60
CA VAL A 145 0.30 -18.15 13.31
C VAL A 145 0.75 -19.52 12.85
N ALA A 146 1.69 -19.59 11.92
CA ALA A 146 2.23 -20.83 11.39
C ALA A 146 2.78 -21.71 12.53
N ALA A 147 3.67 -21.15 13.34
CA ALA A 147 4.28 -21.92 14.45
C ALA A 147 3.26 -22.36 15.50
N ALA A 148 2.34 -21.48 15.90
CA ALA A 148 1.34 -21.80 16.94
C ALA A 148 0.26 -22.79 16.45
N SER A 149 0.09 -22.96 15.14
CA SER A 149 -0.87 -23.89 14.54
C SER A 149 -0.24 -25.19 14.02
N SER A 150 1.10 -25.25 13.93
CA SER A 150 1.81 -26.40 13.37
C SER A 150 1.73 -27.65 14.28
N LYS A 151 1.47 -28.79 13.65
CA LYS A 151 1.50 -30.13 14.28
C LYS A 151 2.79 -30.87 13.93
N THR A 152 3.29 -30.74 12.70
CA THR A 152 4.50 -31.40 12.21
C THR A 152 5.79 -30.73 12.69
N LYS A 153 5.68 -29.52 13.27
CA LYS A 153 6.82 -28.68 13.66
C LYS A 153 7.67 -28.20 12.49
N ARG A 154 7.10 -28.22 11.27
CA ARG A 154 7.73 -27.71 10.06
C ARG A 154 6.78 -26.76 9.36
N VAL A 155 7.18 -25.51 9.19
CA VAL A 155 6.41 -24.45 8.53
C VAL A 155 7.24 -23.78 7.46
N ALA A 156 6.64 -23.21 6.42
CA ALA A 156 7.40 -22.58 5.36
C ALA A 156 6.95 -21.16 5.06
N VAL A 157 7.92 -20.34 4.64
CA VAL A 157 7.73 -19.07 3.96
C VAL A 157 8.21 -19.18 2.53
N ILE A 158 7.37 -18.79 1.57
CA ILE A 158 7.69 -18.77 0.14
C ILE A 158 7.91 -17.31 -0.26
N ALA A 159 9.18 -16.90 -0.31
CA ALA A 159 9.59 -15.53 -0.61
C ALA A 159 11.01 -15.50 -1.16
N ALA A 160 11.27 -14.57 -2.09
CA ALA A 160 12.63 -14.31 -2.59
C ALA A 160 13.36 -13.21 -1.78
N ASN A 161 12.66 -12.47 -0.92
CA ASN A 161 13.19 -11.37 -0.12
C ASN A 161 13.63 -11.87 1.25
N ASN A 162 14.92 -11.71 1.58
CA ASN A 162 15.50 -12.14 2.85
C ASN A 162 14.89 -11.44 4.05
N GLU A 163 14.52 -10.16 3.95
CA GLU A 163 13.87 -9.41 5.05
C GLU A 163 12.55 -10.06 5.46
N ILE A 164 11.78 -10.54 4.48
CA ILE A 164 10.52 -11.26 4.73
C ILE A 164 10.77 -12.60 5.39
N VAL A 165 11.77 -13.36 4.89
CA VAL A 165 12.19 -14.64 5.47
C VAL A 165 12.62 -14.46 6.92
N ASP A 166 13.45 -13.46 7.20
CA ASP A 166 13.92 -13.14 8.56
C ASP A 166 12.77 -12.73 9.48
N SER A 167 11.85 -11.92 8.98
CA SER A 167 10.69 -11.48 9.75
C SER A 167 9.75 -12.64 10.09
N PHE A 168 9.48 -13.53 9.13
CA PHE A 168 8.70 -14.74 9.36
C PHE A 168 9.39 -15.63 10.41
N THR A 169 10.70 -15.85 10.26
CA THR A 169 11.51 -16.65 11.19
C THR A 169 11.49 -16.08 12.61
N ARG A 170 11.60 -14.75 12.74
CA ARG A 170 11.46 -14.07 14.05
C ARG A 170 10.05 -14.29 14.63
N GLY A 171 9.01 -14.27 13.80
CA GLY A 171 7.64 -14.59 14.22
C GLY A 171 7.50 -16.01 14.73
N VAL A 172 8.11 -17.00 14.07
CA VAL A 172 8.18 -18.40 14.54
C VAL A 172 8.87 -18.46 15.89
N ALA A 173 10.07 -17.88 16.02
CA ALA A 173 10.86 -17.85 17.24
C ALA A 173 10.15 -17.16 18.42
N PHE A 174 9.37 -16.09 18.14
CA PHE A 174 8.58 -15.36 19.12
C PHE A 174 7.61 -16.28 19.91
N THR A 175 7.12 -17.34 19.30
CA THR A 175 6.21 -18.29 19.95
C THR A 175 6.90 -19.14 21.00
N LYS A 176 8.23 -19.23 21.01
CA LYS A 176 9.05 -20.15 21.84
C LYS A 176 8.66 -21.62 21.64
N ALA A 177 8.02 -21.95 20.53
CA ALA A 177 7.73 -23.32 20.15
C ALA A 177 8.96 -23.90 19.41
N ASN A 178 9.21 -25.21 19.59
CA ASN A 178 10.26 -25.91 18.82
C ASN A 178 9.69 -26.22 17.41
N VAL A 179 9.72 -25.21 16.54
CA VAL A 179 9.22 -25.29 15.15
C VAL A 179 10.33 -24.84 14.21
N ASN A 180 10.55 -25.61 13.16
CA ASN A 180 11.56 -25.34 12.14
C ASN A 180 10.94 -24.54 10.98
N PRO A 181 11.30 -23.25 10.79
CA PRO A 181 10.92 -22.49 9.60
C PRO A 181 11.81 -22.87 8.42
N VAL A 182 11.20 -23.08 7.26
CA VAL A 182 11.87 -23.34 6.00
C VAL A 182 11.62 -22.19 5.04
N ALA A 183 12.68 -21.59 4.51
CA ALA A 183 12.59 -20.60 3.45
C ALA A 183 12.63 -21.29 2.09
N LEU A 184 11.65 -21.00 1.25
CA LEU A 184 11.53 -21.54 -0.10
C LEU A 184 11.41 -20.38 -1.09
N SER A 185 12.00 -20.54 -2.26
CA SER A 185 11.76 -19.71 -3.43
C SER A 185 10.88 -20.46 -4.43
N PHE A 186 9.99 -19.77 -5.10
CA PHE A 186 9.15 -20.36 -6.13
C PHE A 186 9.37 -19.62 -7.47
N ASN A 187 9.65 -20.38 -8.52
CA ASN A 187 9.89 -19.88 -9.87
C ASN A 187 8.84 -20.31 -10.88
N GLY A 188 7.76 -20.99 -10.42
CA GLY A 188 6.71 -21.57 -11.26
C GLY A 188 6.81 -23.10 -11.41
N ASP A 189 7.87 -23.75 -10.91
CA ASP A 189 7.97 -25.22 -10.93
C ASP A 189 7.13 -25.84 -9.80
N ALA A 190 5.92 -26.25 -10.13
CA ALA A 190 4.97 -26.84 -9.18
C ALA A 190 5.46 -28.19 -8.63
N ASN A 191 6.20 -28.98 -9.40
CA ASN A 191 6.68 -30.27 -8.95
C ASN A 191 7.78 -30.11 -7.90
N LEU A 192 8.71 -29.18 -8.14
CA LEU A 192 9.76 -28.87 -7.18
C LEU A 192 9.16 -28.35 -5.87
N LEU A 193 8.24 -27.38 -5.95
CA LEU A 193 7.59 -26.83 -4.75
C LEU A 193 6.81 -27.90 -3.99
N THR A 194 6.09 -28.79 -4.68
CA THR A 194 5.36 -29.90 -4.06
C THR A 194 6.31 -30.82 -3.29
N LYS A 195 7.49 -31.09 -3.82
CA LYS A 195 8.55 -31.88 -3.14
C LYS A 195 9.08 -31.15 -1.91
N ASP A 196 9.40 -29.87 -2.03
CA ASP A 196 10.01 -29.07 -0.96
C ASP A 196 9.04 -28.84 0.22
N LEU A 197 7.73 -28.85 -0.05
CA LEU A 197 6.67 -28.74 0.95
C LEU A 197 6.33 -30.05 1.69
N GLN A 198 7.03 -31.17 1.41
CA GLN A 198 6.79 -32.40 2.14
C GLN A 198 7.07 -32.23 3.63
N GLY A 199 6.07 -32.64 4.48
CA GLY A 199 6.14 -32.50 5.92
C GLY A 199 5.86 -31.08 6.45
N VAL A 200 5.68 -30.08 5.60
CA VAL A 200 5.21 -28.74 5.98
C VAL A 200 3.71 -28.79 6.20
N ASP A 201 3.21 -28.18 7.27
CA ASP A 201 1.76 -28.16 7.57
C ASP A 201 1.17 -26.74 7.70
N ALA A 202 1.99 -25.70 7.55
CA ALA A 202 1.51 -24.32 7.42
C ALA A 202 2.47 -23.49 6.56
N ILE A 203 1.91 -22.66 5.66
CA ILE A 203 2.68 -21.78 4.76
C ILE A 203 2.20 -20.33 4.82
N TYR A 204 3.15 -19.44 4.55
CA TYR A 204 2.94 -18.05 4.17
C TYR A 204 3.69 -17.79 2.87
N SER A 205 3.04 -17.20 1.88
CA SER A 205 3.61 -17.02 0.54
C SER A 205 3.48 -15.58 0.06
N LEU A 206 4.53 -15.06 -0.56
CA LEU A 206 4.53 -13.81 -1.30
C LEU A 206 4.25 -14.00 -2.81
N TRP A 207 4.02 -15.23 -3.26
CA TRP A 207 3.68 -15.48 -4.66
C TRP A 207 2.28 -14.96 -4.97
N ASP A 208 2.19 -14.01 -5.89
CA ASP A 208 0.98 -13.28 -6.27
C ASP A 208 0.68 -13.31 -7.79
N LYS A 209 1.54 -13.98 -8.59
CA LYS A 209 1.40 -14.02 -10.05
C LYS A 209 0.22 -14.87 -10.50
N ASP A 210 -0.07 -15.94 -9.74
CA ASP A 210 -1.15 -16.88 -10.01
C ASP A 210 -1.52 -17.67 -8.75
N ASN A 211 -2.47 -18.60 -8.88
CA ASN A 211 -2.97 -19.42 -7.79
C ASN A 211 -2.19 -20.74 -7.55
N SER A 212 -1.06 -20.95 -8.22
CA SER A 212 -0.34 -22.23 -8.18
C SER A 212 0.08 -22.65 -6.78
N VAL A 213 0.64 -21.75 -5.97
CA VAL A 213 1.02 -22.05 -4.58
C VAL A 213 -0.19 -22.44 -3.74
N MET A 214 -1.34 -21.78 -3.94
CA MET A 214 -2.58 -22.08 -3.22
C MET A 214 -3.15 -23.44 -3.62
N GLN A 215 -3.07 -23.80 -4.90
CA GLN A 215 -3.51 -25.12 -5.42
C GLN A 215 -2.62 -26.25 -4.86
N ILE A 216 -1.30 -26.05 -4.79
CA ILE A 216 -0.37 -27.00 -4.19
C ILE A 216 -0.67 -27.16 -2.69
N ALA A 217 -0.92 -26.05 -1.98
CA ALA A 217 -1.28 -26.10 -0.57
C ALA A 217 -2.58 -26.89 -0.34
N ASP A 218 -3.58 -26.74 -1.23
CA ASP A 218 -4.82 -27.50 -1.16
C ASP A 218 -4.59 -29.00 -1.44
N LEU A 219 -3.80 -29.33 -2.46
CA LEU A 219 -3.44 -30.69 -2.79
C LEU A 219 -2.77 -31.41 -1.59
N LEU A 220 -1.84 -30.73 -0.92
CA LEU A 220 -1.10 -31.26 0.22
C LEU A 220 -1.82 -31.08 1.57
N LYS A 221 -3.00 -30.46 1.60
CA LYS A 221 -3.78 -30.14 2.81
C LYS A 221 -2.99 -29.30 3.81
N ILE A 222 -2.16 -28.40 3.31
CA ILE A 222 -1.35 -27.48 4.10
C ILE A 222 -2.20 -26.28 4.51
N LYS A 223 -2.09 -25.86 5.76
CA LYS A 223 -2.71 -24.62 6.25
C LYS A 223 -2.08 -23.40 5.62
N VAL A 224 -2.89 -22.43 5.25
CA VAL A 224 -2.46 -21.20 4.61
C VAL A 224 -2.71 -20.01 5.51
N ILE A 225 -1.70 -19.17 5.66
CA ILE A 225 -1.84 -17.80 6.14
C ILE A 225 -1.88 -16.91 4.89
N ALA A 226 -3.06 -16.42 4.56
CA ALA A 226 -3.28 -15.65 3.34
C ALA A 226 -2.98 -14.16 3.54
N ARG A 227 -2.73 -13.46 2.43
CA ARG A 227 -2.51 -12.02 2.36
C ARG A 227 -3.68 -11.36 1.63
N ALA A 228 -4.16 -10.23 2.12
CA ALA A 228 -5.20 -9.47 1.46
C ALA A 228 -4.80 -7.97 1.43
N PRO A 229 -4.96 -7.30 0.29
CA PRO A 229 -5.53 -7.76 -0.98
C PRO A 229 -4.54 -8.45 -1.93
N ASP A 230 -3.29 -8.69 -1.52
CA ASP A 230 -2.19 -9.15 -2.39
C ASP A 230 -2.45 -10.51 -3.06
N GLN A 231 -3.23 -11.38 -2.43
CA GLN A 231 -3.53 -12.71 -2.97
C GLN A 231 -5.02 -12.86 -3.27
N TYR A 232 -5.29 -13.25 -4.50
CA TYR A 232 -6.61 -13.61 -4.95
C TYR A 232 -6.91 -15.09 -4.66
N PHE A 233 -7.50 -15.36 -3.51
CA PHE A 233 -7.86 -16.73 -3.11
C PHE A 233 -9.37 -16.97 -3.03
N ALA A 234 -10.19 -15.94 -3.25
CA ALA A 234 -11.64 -16.02 -3.14
C ALA A 234 -12.30 -16.91 -4.22
N SER A 235 -11.63 -17.10 -5.37
CA SER A 235 -12.16 -17.92 -6.48
C SER A 235 -12.02 -19.42 -6.27
N ILE A 236 -11.21 -19.87 -5.33
CA ILE A 236 -10.91 -21.29 -5.13
C ILE A 236 -11.50 -21.76 -3.81
N LYS A 237 -12.74 -22.27 -3.84
CA LYS A 237 -13.47 -22.73 -2.62
C LYS A 237 -12.69 -23.74 -1.80
N SER A 238 -11.97 -24.68 -2.44
CA SER A 238 -11.17 -25.69 -1.75
C SER A 238 -10.03 -25.08 -0.94
N VAL A 239 -9.37 -24.06 -1.48
CA VAL A 239 -8.28 -23.33 -0.80
C VAL A 239 -8.80 -22.59 0.43
N GLN A 240 -10.00 -22.02 0.37
CA GLN A 240 -10.61 -21.32 1.51
C GLN A 240 -10.70 -22.20 2.76
N ASN A 241 -10.90 -23.50 2.61
CA ASN A 241 -10.96 -24.45 3.72
C ASN A 241 -9.61 -24.61 4.45
N ASN A 242 -8.49 -24.33 3.78
CA ASN A 242 -7.14 -24.43 4.32
C ASN A 242 -6.63 -23.09 4.87
N VAL A 243 -7.31 -21.97 4.58
CA VAL A 243 -6.94 -20.65 5.10
C VAL A 243 -7.33 -20.57 6.58
N ILE A 244 -6.32 -20.47 7.44
CA ILE A 244 -6.51 -20.37 8.90
C ILE A 244 -6.37 -18.95 9.45
N ALA A 245 -5.77 -18.07 8.68
CA ALA A 245 -5.64 -16.65 9.01
C ALA A 245 -5.48 -15.81 7.74
N ILE A 246 -5.87 -14.55 7.83
CA ILE A 246 -5.64 -13.54 6.78
C ILE A 246 -4.90 -12.36 7.41
N VAL A 247 -3.73 -12.02 6.88
CA VAL A 247 -3.08 -10.74 7.12
C VAL A 247 -3.60 -9.76 6.09
N ARG A 248 -4.07 -8.60 6.53
CA ARG A 248 -4.74 -7.62 5.68
C ARG A 248 -4.07 -6.27 5.75
N LYS A 249 -3.79 -5.67 4.59
CA LYS A 249 -3.48 -4.26 4.40
C LYS A 249 -4.79 -3.46 4.32
N ASP A 250 -4.95 -2.45 5.14
CA ASP A 250 -6.09 -1.53 5.10
C ASP A 250 -5.77 -0.38 4.14
N LEU A 251 -6.30 -0.45 2.92
CA LEU A 251 -6.14 0.58 1.90
C LEU A 251 -7.08 1.78 2.11
N ALA A 252 -8.13 1.65 2.92
CA ALA A 252 -9.04 2.76 3.19
C ALA A 252 -8.32 3.91 3.91
N LYS A 253 -7.42 3.59 4.84
CA LYS A 253 -6.70 4.59 5.61
C LYS A 253 -5.76 5.46 4.75
N PRO A 254 -4.81 4.90 3.95
CA PRO A 254 -3.96 5.74 3.11
C PRO A 254 -4.76 6.53 2.07
N ILE A 255 -5.79 5.96 1.47
CA ILE A 255 -6.64 6.68 0.52
C ILE A 255 -7.37 7.85 1.21
N ASP A 256 -7.95 7.63 2.39
CA ASP A 256 -8.59 8.69 3.17
C ASP A 256 -7.62 9.83 3.52
N GLU A 257 -6.41 9.48 3.97
CA GLU A 257 -5.37 10.45 4.29
C GLU A 257 -4.92 11.23 3.05
N LEU A 258 -4.69 10.57 1.91
CA LEU A 258 -4.32 11.22 0.64
C LEU A 258 -5.39 12.22 0.19
N PHE A 259 -6.68 11.84 0.25
CA PHE A 259 -7.78 12.75 -0.10
C PHE A 259 -7.84 13.95 0.85
N ASN A 260 -7.72 13.71 2.16
CA ASN A 260 -7.74 14.77 3.15
C ASN A 260 -6.61 15.79 2.92
N TYR A 261 -5.40 15.32 2.58
CA TYR A 261 -4.26 16.19 2.31
C TYR A 261 -4.42 16.94 0.97
N ALA A 262 -4.93 16.26 -0.06
CA ALA A 262 -5.18 16.89 -1.36
C ALA A 262 -6.20 18.03 -1.27
N LEU A 263 -7.26 17.86 -0.45
CA LEU A 263 -8.26 18.90 -0.18
C LEU A 263 -7.70 20.13 0.55
N GLN A 264 -6.55 20.01 1.19
CA GLN A 264 -5.85 21.08 1.91
C GLN A 264 -4.64 21.63 1.14
N ASP A 265 -4.50 21.26 -0.14
CA ASP A 265 -3.31 21.54 -0.96
C ASP A 265 -2.00 21.07 -0.29
N ARG A 266 -2.00 19.87 0.25
CA ARG A 266 -0.89 19.29 1.00
C ARG A 266 -0.56 17.89 0.47
N ALA A 267 0.66 17.44 0.72
CA ALA A 267 1.13 16.09 0.42
C ALA A 267 1.45 15.30 1.69
N LEU A 268 1.37 13.97 1.61
CA LEU A 268 1.91 13.06 2.63
C LEU A 268 3.41 12.96 2.45
N ILE A 269 4.16 13.68 3.27
CA ILE A 269 5.63 13.78 3.20
C ILE A 269 6.30 13.41 4.54
N GLU A 270 5.73 12.47 5.29
CA GLU A 270 6.45 11.91 6.44
C GLU A 270 7.71 11.21 5.94
N ILE A 271 8.71 11.08 6.79
CA ILE A 271 9.97 10.43 6.42
C ILE A 271 9.79 8.92 6.54
N VAL A 272 9.88 8.22 5.40
CA VAL A 272 9.85 6.75 5.33
C VAL A 272 11.27 6.18 5.45
N ASP A 273 12.23 6.81 4.76
CA ASP A 273 13.66 6.47 4.84
C ASP A 273 14.49 7.74 4.72
N GLU A 274 15.05 8.19 5.84
CA GLU A 274 15.84 9.42 5.92
C GLU A 274 17.13 9.33 5.08
N LYS A 275 17.81 8.18 5.12
CA LYS A 275 19.09 7.99 4.41
C LYS A 275 18.93 8.03 2.89
N ARG A 276 17.79 7.57 2.40
CA ARG A 276 17.48 7.54 0.96
C ARG A 276 16.66 8.76 0.52
N GLY A 277 16.25 9.61 1.45
CA GLY A 277 15.40 10.77 1.16
C GLY A 277 14.01 10.37 0.67
N ILE A 278 13.44 9.28 1.19
CA ILE A 278 12.14 8.79 0.77
C ILE A 278 11.06 9.38 1.68
N PHE A 279 10.12 10.07 1.05
CA PHE A 279 8.97 10.69 1.70
C PHE A 279 7.69 9.93 1.38
N GLY A 280 6.72 10.05 2.28
CA GLY A 280 5.43 9.36 2.20
C GLY A 280 4.96 8.96 3.58
N LYS A 281 4.42 7.74 3.71
CA LYS A 281 4.01 7.22 5.01
C LYS A 281 4.12 5.71 5.08
N GLU A 282 4.64 5.21 6.22
CA GLU A 282 4.62 3.79 6.54
C GLU A 282 3.31 3.40 7.20
N TYR A 283 2.71 2.33 6.69
CA TYR A 283 1.52 1.67 7.22
C TYR A 283 1.88 0.31 7.80
N ASN A 284 1.54 0.09 9.07
CA ASN A 284 2.02 -1.05 9.84
C ASN A 284 0.99 -1.52 10.88
N VAL A 285 1.37 -2.45 11.76
CA VAL A 285 0.53 -2.94 12.87
C VAL A 285 0.29 -1.85 13.92
N LYS A 286 1.30 -1.03 14.21
CA LYS A 286 1.20 0.04 15.23
C LYS A 286 0.10 1.05 14.89
N ASN A 287 0.03 1.48 13.63
CA ASN A 287 -1.01 2.40 13.16
C ASN A 287 -2.29 1.69 12.66
N ARG A 288 -2.41 0.39 12.92
CA ARG A 288 -3.57 -0.46 12.59
C ARG A 288 -3.89 -0.59 11.10
N SER A 289 -2.93 -0.31 10.25
CA SER A 289 -3.10 -0.48 8.79
C SER A 289 -2.71 -1.88 8.32
N ILE A 290 -2.06 -2.66 9.17
CA ILE A 290 -1.88 -4.10 9.00
C ILE A 290 -2.59 -4.80 10.15
N THR A 291 -3.50 -5.69 9.81
CA THR A 291 -4.31 -6.46 10.76
C THR A 291 -4.23 -7.95 10.46
N LEU A 292 -4.52 -8.78 11.46
CA LEU A 292 -4.60 -10.23 11.29
C LEU A 292 -5.94 -10.74 11.80
N THR A 293 -6.64 -11.50 10.96
CA THR A 293 -7.89 -12.18 11.30
C THR A 293 -7.65 -13.68 11.32
N LEU A 294 -7.94 -14.32 12.45
CA LEU A 294 -7.96 -15.78 12.57
C LEU A 294 -9.29 -16.33 12.09
N LEU A 295 -9.27 -17.40 11.31
CA LEU A 295 -10.45 -18.03 10.74
C LEU A 295 -10.79 -19.35 11.44
N GLY A 296 -12.04 -19.79 11.29
CA GLY A 296 -12.54 -21.04 11.86
C GLY A 296 -12.61 -21.02 13.38
N LYS A 297 -12.12 -22.08 14.04
CA LYS A 297 -12.11 -22.24 15.49
C LYS A 297 -10.68 -22.23 16.04
N PRO A 298 -10.00 -21.07 16.13
CA PRO A 298 -8.65 -20.99 16.62
C PRO A 298 -8.57 -21.36 18.10
N SER A 299 -7.50 -22.10 18.47
CA SER A 299 -7.27 -22.50 19.87
C SER A 299 -7.01 -21.28 20.78
N PRO A 300 -7.30 -21.37 22.09
CA PRO A 300 -6.98 -20.29 23.05
C PRO A 300 -5.49 -19.91 23.03
N ASN A 301 -4.60 -20.88 22.89
CA ASN A 301 -3.15 -20.64 22.78
C ASN A 301 -2.78 -19.82 21.53
N LEU A 302 -3.34 -20.15 20.36
CA LEU A 302 -3.11 -19.40 19.14
C LEU A 302 -3.60 -17.95 19.29
N LYS A 303 -4.80 -17.74 19.81
CA LYS A 303 -5.33 -16.39 20.08
C LYS A 303 -4.40 -15.58 21.00
N LYS A 304 -3.91 -16.19 22.09
CA LYS A 304 -2.99 -15.55 23.04
C LYS A 304 -1.66 -15.17 22.38
N LYS A 305 -1.07 -16.07 21.56
CA LYS A 305 0.19 -15.80 20.86
C LYS A 305 0.05 -14.66 19.86
N VAL A 306 -1.04 -14.65 19.09
CA VAL A 306 -1.34 -13.57 18.13
C VAL A 306 -1.53 -12.23 18.85
N ALA A 307 -2.34 -12.18 19.92
CA ALA A 307 -2.53 -10.95 20.69
C ALA A 307 -1.22 -10.40 21.26
N SER A 308 -0.35 -11.29 21.78
CA SER A 308 0.99 -10.90 22.24
C SER A 308 1.88 -10.37 21.12
N ALA A 309 1.80 -10.95 19.94
CA ALA A 309 2.57 -10.52 18.76
C ALA A 309 2.11 -9.16 18.25
N VAL A 310 0.79 -8.93 18.16
CA VAL A 310 0.23 -7.61 17.80
C VAL A 310 0.66 -6.56 18.82
N SER A 311 0.56 -6.84 20.11
CA SER A 311 1.02 -5.93 21.17
C SER A 311 2.54 -5.63 21.08
N TYR A 312 3.34 -6.61 20.69
CA TYR A 312 4.78 -6.42 20.50
C TYR A 312 5.08 -5.48 19.33
N LEU A 313 4.43 -5.67 18.18
CA LEU A 313 4.61 -4.83 17.00
C LEU A 313 3.96 -3.44 17.11
N SER A 314 3.12 -3.21 18.10
CA SER A 314 2.44 -1.93 18.33
C SER A 314 3.24 -0.96 19.21
N LYS A 315 4.35 -1.40 19.77
CA LYS A 315 5.25 -0.57 20.58
C LYS A 315 6.19 0.22 19.70
#